data_ca4f38e5efd7d50388ab1ed4ac2de1cf
#
_entry.id   ca4f38e5efd7d50388ab1ed4ac2de1cf
#
_cell.length_a   1.000
_cell.length_b   1.000
_cell.length_c   1.000
_cell.angle_alpha   90.00
_cell.angle_beta   90.00
_cell.angle_gamma   90.00
#
_symmetry.space_group_name_H-M   'P 1'
#
loop_
_entity.id
_entity.type
_entity.pdbx_description
1 polymer ?
#
loop_
_entity_poly.entity_id
_entity_poly.type
_entity_poly.pdbx_seq_one_letter_code
_entity_poly.pdbx_strand_id
1 'polypeptide(L)'
;VKTLVIGPGGREHALASALARDPGVTEVHAAPGNPGMASVATLHDVDATDGAAVAALAKQLGADLVVIGPEAPLVAGVADAVRDAGIACFGPSREAARLEGSKAFAKEVMEAAGVPTAQARVCTTPEEAAAALDAFGAPYVVKDDGLAAGKGVVVTDDREAALAHAAQCERVVIEEYLDGPEVSLFAITDGATVYPLQPAQDFKRIFDGDEGPNTGGMGAYTPLPWAPEGLVDEVLRDVLQPTVDELARRGTPFAGLLYAGLALTSKGTRVVEFNARFGDPETQPLLMLLDSPISPLLLGAATGSLAEVPQPVWKPGAAVAVVMASRGYPEGSSGGDVIVGTETLDKEPDVDVIHAGTALADGHLVTAGGRVLAVVAVGEDIADARAKAYEGVATISFPGAQWRRDIALAAAGLKETR
;
A
#
# COMPACT_ATOMS: atom_id res chain seq x y z
N VAL A 1 20.71 -4.20 -14.26
CA VAL A 1 19.30 -4.62 -14.30
C VAL A 1 18.46 -3.51 -14.92
N LYS A 2 17.72 -3.83 -15.98
CA LYS A 2 16.72 -2.96 -16.58
C LYS A 2 15.37 -3.26 -15.96
N THR A 3 14.68 -2.23 -15.45
CA THR A 3 13.44 -2.39 -14.70
C THR A 3 12.28 -1.66 -15.36
N LEU A 4 11.09 -2.25 -15.25
CA LEU A 4 9.82 -1.65 -15.68
C LEU A 4 8.84 -1.68 -14.50
N VAL A 5 8.43 -0.50 -14.03
CA VAL A 5 7.43 -0.33 -12.97
C VAL A 5 6.07 -0.09 -13.60
N ILE A 6 5.09 -0.89 -13.22
CA ILE A 6 3.71 -0.81 -13.74
C ILE A 6 2.82 -0.10 -12.73
N GLY A 7 2.19 0.96 -13.18
CA GLY A 7 1.23 1.76 -12.42
C GLY A 7 1.52 3.26 -12.45
N PRO A 8 0.51 4.10 -12.17
CA PRO A 8 0.64 5.55 -12.26
C PRO A 8 0.74 6.28 -10.92
N GLY A 9 0.70 5.58 -9.80
CA GLY A 9 0.47 6.17 -8.49
C GLY A 9 1.72 6.55 -7.70
N GLY A 10 1.52 7.02 -6.49
CA GLY A 10 2.60 7.44 -5.59
C GLY A 10 3.53 6.30 -5.19
N ARG A 11 2.97 5.13 -4.90
CA ARG A 11 3.75 3.91 -4.64
C ARG A 11 4.70 3.58 -5.78
N GLU A 12 4.24 3.67 -7.03
CA GLU A 12 5.05 3.42 -8.22
C GLU A 12 6.14 4.48 -8.40
N HIS A 13 5.84 5.74 -8.11
CA HIS A 13 6.86 6.79 -8.11
C HIS A 13 7.94 6.52 -7.04
N ALA A 14 7.53 6.12 -5.84
CA ALA A 14 8.49 5.75 -4.78
C ALA A 14 9.36 4.55 -5.17
N LEU A 15 8.78 3.53 -5.79
CA LEU A 15 9.51 2.37 -6.30
C LEU A 15 10.50 2.77 -7.41
N ALA A 16 10.07 3.57 -8.38
CA ALA A 16 10.94 4.06 -9.45
C ALA A 16 12.10 4.88 -8.90
N SER A 17 11.85 5.73 -7.91
CA SER A 17 12.88 6.52 -7.24
C SER A 17 13.90 5.66 -6.51
N ALA A 18 13.44 4.63 -5.81
CA ALA A 18 14.33 3.68 -5.13
C ALA A 18 15.19 2.88 -6.14
N LEU A 19 14.60 2.46 -7.25
CA LEU A 19 15.33 1.78 -8.32
C LEU A 19 16.35 2.70 -8.99
N ALA A 20 16.02 3.98 -9.19
CA ALA A 20 16.94 4.95 -9.77
C ALA A 20 18.16 5.23 -8.87
N ARG A 21 18.01 5.08 -7.55
CA ARG A 21 19.13 5.21 -6.59
C ARG A 21 19.97 3.94 -6.48
N ASP A 22 19.48 2.82 -6.97
CA ASP A 22 20.13 1.53 -6.84
C ASP A 22 21.30 1.41 -7.84
N PRO A 23 22.55 1.19 -7.37
CA PRO A 23 23.71 1.10 -8.25
C PRO A 23 23.66 -0.12 -9.19
N GLY A 24 22.87 -1.13 -8.89
CA GLY A 24 22.68 -2.31 -9.74
C GLY A 24 21.66 -2.12 -10.85
N VAL A 25 20.94 -0.99 -10.89
CA VAL A 25 19.92 -0.69 -11.89
C VAL A 25 20.51 0.25 -12.95
N THR A 26 20.44 -0.17 -14.22
CA THR A 26 20.97 0.59 -15.36
C THR A 26 19.92 1.45 -16.04
N GLU A 27 18.66 1.01 -16.04
CA GLU A 27 17.54 1.73 -16.63
C GLU A 27 16.29 1.54 -15.77
N VAL A 28 15.54 2.62 -15.58
CA VAL A 28 14.20 2.59 -14.97
C VAL A 28 13.18 3.06 -16.00
N HIS A 29 12.21 2.21 -16.28
CA HIS A 29 11.06 2.51 -17.11
C HIS A 29 9.80 2.43 -16.27
N ALA A 30 8.78 3.18 -16.62
CA ALA A 30 7.48 3.14 -15.95
C ALA A 30 6.33 3.24 -16.96
N ALA A 31 5.26 2.53 -16.70
CA ALA A 31 4.09 2.52 -17.57
C ALA A 31 2.78 2.30 -16.75
N PRO A 32 1.79 3.19 -16.87
CA PRO A 32 1.85 4.45 -17.62
C PRO A 32 2.70 5.53 -16.95
N GLY A 33 2.98 5.39 -15.62
CA GLY A 33 3.68 6.39 -14.85
C GLY A 33 2.87 7.68 -14.64
N ASN A 34 3.55 8.70 -14.14
CA ASN A 34 3.00 10.05 -14.00
C ASN A 34 4.11 11.09 -14.22
N PRO A 35 3.79 12.39 -14.35
CA PRO A 35 4.80 13.40 -14.68
C PRO A 35 5.97 13.50 -13.70
N GLY A 36 5.75 13.23 -12.42
CA GLY A 36 6.82 13.26 -11.41
C GLY A 36 7.84 12.15 -11.62
N MET A 37 7.44 11.03 -12.20
CA MET A 37 8.33 9.90 -12.46
C MET A 37 9.28 10.17 -13.64
N ALA A 38 9.00 11.18 -14.47
CA ALA A 38 9.84 11.50 -15.62
C ALA A 38 11.27 11.91 -15.25
N SER A 39 11.49 12.38 -14.02
CA SER A 39 12.82 12.72 -13.51
C SER A 39 13.67 11.50 -13.14
N VAL A 40 13.07 10.35 -12.94
CA VAL A 40 13.73 9.11 -12.49
C VAL A 40 13.52 7.92 -13.44
N ALA A 41 12.61 8.03 -14.39
CA ALA A 41 12.23 6.93 -15.28
C ALA A 41 11.87 7.44 -16.68
N THR A 42 11.98 6.55 -17.66
CA THR A 42 11.40 6.76 -18.99
C THR A 42 9.96 6.27 -18.98
N LEU A 43 9.02 7.13 -19.33
CA LEU A 43 7.60 6.82 -19.31
C LEU A 43 7.13 6.21 -20.63
N HIS A 44 6.23 5.23 -20.53
CA HIS A 44 5.60 4.56 -21.68
C HIS A 44 4.10 4.48 -21.44
N ASP A 45 3.34 4.50 -22.53
CA ASP A 45 1.90 4.34 -22.47
C ASP A 45 1.56 2.84 -22.56
N VAL A 46 0.75 2.37 -21.63
CA VAL A 46 0.23 0.99 -21.62
C VAL A 46 -1.03 0.93 -20.75
N ASP A 47 -1.96 0.07 -21.10
CA ASP A 47 -3.00 -0.34 -20.18
C ASP A 47 -2.40 -1.32 -19.16
N ALA A 48 -2.27 -0.87 -17.92
CA ALA A 48 -1.64 -1.64 -16.84
C ALA A 48 -2.34 -2.97 -16.53
N THR A 49 -3.60 -3.13 -16.92
CA THR A 49 -4.39 -4.36 -16.71
C THR A 49 -4.36 -5.30 -17.93
N ASP A 50 -3.73 -4.89 -19.02
CA ASP A 50 -3.55 -5.72 -20.20
C ASP A 50 -2.23 -6.48 -20.13
N GLY A 51 -2.27 -7.75 -19.68
CA GLY A 51 -1.09 -8.57 -19.50
C GLY A 51 -0.28 -8.77 -20.77
N ALA A 52 -0.93 -8.97 -21.93
CA ALA A 52 -0.24 -9.13 -23.19
C ALA A 52 0.49 -7.85 -23.60
N ALA A 53 -0.13 -6.69 -23.42
CA ALA A 53 0.47 -5.40 -23.71
C ALA A 53 1.67 -5.09 -22.80
N VAL A 54 1.55 -5.38 -21.50
CA VAL A 54 2.65 -5.19 -20.54
C VAL A 54 3.82 -6.11 -20.86
N ALA A 55 3.58 -7.39 -21.16
CA ALA A 55 4.61 -8.35 -21.54
C ALA A 55 5.31 -7.93 -22.84
N ALA A 56 4.57 -7.46 -23.82
CA ALA A 56 5.12 -6.97 -25.08
C ALA A 56 6.02 -5.75 -24.87
N LEU A 57 5.58 -4.80 -24.06
CA LEU A 57 6.40 -3.62 -23.71
C LEU A 57 7.69 -4.04 -22.99
N ALA A 58 7.60 -4.93 -22.01
CA ALA A 58 8.75 -5.42 -21.27
C ALA A 58 9.79 -6.08 -22.20
N LYS A 59 9.33 -6.87 -23.17
CA LYS A 59 10.20 -7.49 -24.18
C LYS A 59 10.86 -6.44 -25.08
N GLN A 60 10.10 -5.47 -25.55
CA GLN A 60 10.59 -4.38 -26.40
C GLN A 60 11.69 -3.58 -25.70
N LEU A 61 11.54 -3.32 -24.40
CA LEU A 61 12.52 -2.59 -23.61
C LEU A 61 13.73 -3.43 -23.20
N GLY A 62 13.67 -4.75 -23.33
CA GLY A 62 14.67 -5.65 -22.79
C GLY A 62 14.69 -5.64 -21.26
N ALA A 63 13.55 -5.48 -20.62
CA ALA A 63 13.45 -5.45 -19.17
C ALA A 63 13.87 -6.79 -18.55
N ASP A 64 14.71 -6.72 -17.52
CA ASP A 64 15.13 -7.87 -16.72
C ASP A 64 14.17 -8.16 -15.59
N LEU A 65 13.45 -7.13 -15.13
CA LEU A 65 12.51 -7.20 -14.02
C LEU A 65 11.33 -6.27 -14.25
N VAL A 66 10.14 -6.81 -14.14
CA VAL A 66 8.89 -6.04 -14.08
C VAL A 66 8.39 -6.00 -12.65
N VAL A 67 8.07 -4.81 -12.15
CA VAL A 67 7.53 -4.58 -10.81
C VAL A 67 6.11 -4.06 -10.94
N ILE A 68 5.14 -4.82 -10.45
CA ILE A 68 3.73 -4.42 -10.50
C ILE A 68 3.38 -3.71 -9.19
N GLY A 69 2.95 -2.45 -9.29
CA GLY A 69 2.61 -1.63 -8.14
C GLY A 69 1.20 -1.87 -7.61
N PRO A 70 0.13 -1.61 -8.40
CA PRO A 70 -1.23 -1.65 -7.89
C PRO A 70 -1.86 -3.05 -7.93
N GLU A 71 -2.99 -3.18 -7.25
CA GLU A 71 -3.74 -4.44 -7.12
C GLU A 71 -4.48 -4.87 -8.40
N ALA A 72 -5.06 -3.94 -9.13
CA ALA A 72 -5.89 -4.27 -10.30
C ALA A 72 -5.14 -5.09 -11.37
N PRO A 73 -3.90 -4.74 -11.76
CA PRO A 73 -3.12 -5.59 -12.67
C PRO A 73 -2.84 -6.99 -12.13
N LEU A 74 -2.61 -7.11 -10.83
CA LEU A 74 -2.34 -8.43 -10.21
C LEU A 74 -3.55 -9.34 -10.29
N VAL A 75 -4.72 -8.83 -9.95
CA VAL A 75 -5.99 -9.57 -10.04
C VAL A 75 -6.34 -9.89 -11.50
N ALA A 76 -5.94 -9.04 -12.45
CA ALA A 76 -6.12 -9.28 -13.87
C ALA A 76 -5.13 -10.32 -14.46
N GLY A 77 -4.14 -10.77 -13.69
CA GLY A 77 -3.17 -11.79 -14.13
C GLY A 77 -1.99 -11.25 -14.93
N VAL A 78 -1.66 -9.98 -14.78
CA VAL A 78 -0.53 -9.34 -15.52
C VAL A 78 0.80 -10.00 -15.17
N ALA A 79 1.02 -10.36 -13.90
CA ALA A 79 2.24 -11.05 -13.49
C ALA A 79 2.41 -12.41 -14.20
N ASP A 80 1.31 -13.16 -14.34
CA ASP A 80 1.32 -14.44 -15.06
C ASP A 80 1.72 -14.24 -16.53
N ALA A 81 1.16 -13.24 -17.20
CA ALA A 81 1.48 -12.92 -18.58
C ALA A 81 2.95 -12.55 -18.78
N VAL A 82 3.51 -11.77 -17.86
CA VAL A 82 4.94 -11.38 -17.90
C VAL A 82 5.84 -12.60 -17.70
N ARG A 83 5.52 -13.47 -16.74
CA ARG A 83 6.28 -14.70 -16.50
C ARG A 83 6.19 -15.66 -17.68
N ASP A 84 5.01 -15.81 -18.29
CA ASP A 84 4.83 -16.63 -19.51
C ASP A 84 5.66 -16.11 -20.69
N ALA A 85 5.98 -14.84 -20.70
CA ALA A 85 6.89 -14.25 -21.68
C ALA A 85 8.39 -14.46 -21.33
N GLY A 86 8.70 -15.13 -20.24
CA GLY A 86 10.06 -15.43 -19.82
C GLY A 86 10.77 -14.30 -19.09
N ILE A 87 10.03 -13.33 -18.54
CA ILE A 87 10.58 -12.17 -17.84
C ILE A 87 10.28 -12.28 -16.35
N ALA A 88 11.27 -12.01 -15.49
CA ALA A 88 11.09 -11.97 -14.06
C ALA A 88 10.08 -10.88 -13.66
N CYS A 89 9.13 -11.22 -12.81
CA CYS A 89 8.08 -10.31 -12.36
C CYS A 89 7.98 -10.30 -10.84
N PHE A 90 8.05 -9.13 -10.24
CA PHE A 90 7.73 -8.92 -8.83
C PHE A 90 6.24 -8.62 -8.70
N GLY A 91 5.50 -9.56 -8.17
CA GLY A 91 4.07 -9.50 -7.98
C GLY A 91 3.48 -10.91 -8.02
N PRO A 92 2.49 -11.23 -7.17
CA PRO A 92 1.91 -12.55 -7.13
C PRO A 92 1.13 -12.90 -8.39
N SER A 93 0.95 -14.21 -8.63
CA SER A 93 0.06 -14.71 -9.66
C SER A 93 -1.39 -14.27 -9.41
N ARG A 94 -2.24 -14.38 -10.43
CA ARG A 94 -3.68 -14.13 -10.29
C ARG A 94 -4.27 -14.93 -9.12
N GLU A 95 -3.93 -16.21 -9.00
CA GLU A 95 -4.44 -17.07 -7.93
C GLU A 95 -3.96 -16.64 -6.55
N ALA A 96 -2.66 -16.34 -6.39
CA ALA A 96 -2.12 -15.86 -5.12
C ALA A 96 -2.65 -14.45 -4.76
N ALA A 97 -2.89 -13.59 -5.75
CA ALA A 97 -3.46 -12.25 -5.55
C ALA A 97 -4.90 -12.28 -5.02
N ARG A 98 -5.58 -13.40 -5.05
CA ARG A 98 -6.89 -13.58 -4.40
C ARG A 98 -6.84 -13.33 -2.90
N LEU A 99 -5.67 -13.40 -2.31
CA LEU A 99 -5.48 -13.02 -0.90
C LEU A 99 -5.94 -11.58 -0.62
N GLU A 100 -5.84 -10.68 -1.58
CA GLU A 100 -6.43 -9.33 -1.55
C GLU A 100 -7.75 -9.26 -2.31
N GLY A 101 -7.84 -9.92 -3.45
CA GLY A 101 -8.99 -9.87 -4.34
C GLY A 101 -10.27 -10.49 -3.78
N SER A 102 -10.16 -11.41 -2.84
CA SER A 102 -11.28 -12.05 -2.14
C SER A 102 -11.02 -12.14 -0.64
N LYS A 103 -11.81 -11.41 0.13
CA LYS A 103 -11.73 -11.44 1.60
C LYS A 103 -12.14 -12.81 2.15
N ALA A 104 -13.10 -13.48 1.51
CA ALA A 104 -13.49 -14.85 1.87
C ALA A 104 -12.34 -15.84 1.66
N PHE A 105 -11.64 -15.75 0.53
CA PHE A 105 -10.46 -16.57 0.28
C PHE A 105 -9.35 -16.34 1.32
N ALA A 106 -9.10 -15.06 1.67
CA ALA A 106 -8.13 -14.73 2.71
C ALA A 106 -8.49 -15.36 4.06
N LYS A 107 -9.78 -15.38 4.42
CA LYS A 107 -10.25 -16.03 5.65
C LYS A 107 -10.04 -17.55 5.62
N GLU A 108 -10.29 -18.20 4.49
CA GLU A 108 -10.01 -19.63 4.31
C GLU A 108 -8.52 -19.96 4.49
N VAL A 109 -7.66 -19.16 3.88
CA VAL A 109 -6.20 -19.31 3.98
C VAL A 109 -5.75 -19.14 5.43
N MET A 110 -6.22 -18.10 6.10
CA MET A 110 -5.86 -17.84 7.50
C MET A 110 -6.34 -18.94 8.44
N GLU A 111 -7.55 -19.43 8.25
CA GLU A 111 -8.07 -20.56 9.04
C GLU A 111 -7.20 -21.80 8.85
N ALA A 112 -6.90 -22.18 7.61
CA ALA A 112 -6.06 -23.33 7.32
C ALA A 112 -4.63 -23.20 7.83
N ALA A 113 -4.08 -21.99 7.84
CA ALA A 113 -2.73 -21.69 8.31
C ALA A 113 -2.64 -21.45 9.82
N GLY A 114 -3.76 -21.37 10.52
CA GLY A 114 -3.79 -21.05 11.95
C GLY A 114 -3.41 -19.61 12.27
N VAL A 115 -3.62 -18.68 11.33
CA VAL A 115 -3.28 -17.27 11.47
C VAL A 115 -4.37 -16.55 12.28
N PRO A 116 -4.01 -15.82 13.34
CA PRO A 116 -4.98 -15.11 14.18
C PRO A 116 -5.62 -13.93 13.43
N THR A 117 -6.93 -13.95 13.33
CA THR A 117 -7.72 -12.91 12.68
C THR A 117 -9.10 -12.80 13.35
N ALA A 118 -9.91 -11.83 12.95
CA ALA A 118 -11.27 -11.68 13.39
C ALA A 118 -12.13 -12.90 13.00
N GLN A 119 -13.03 -13.32 13.88
CA GLN A 119 -14.08 -14.27 13.51
C GLN A 119 -14.92 -13.65 12.40
N ALA A 120 -15.31 -14.45 11.43
CA ALA A 120 -16.02 -13.95 10.27
C ALA A 120 -17.06 -14.95 9.78
N ARG A 121 -18.09 -14.42 9.09
CA ARG A 121 -19.06 -15.20 8.32
C ARG A 121 -19.18 -14.63 6.93
N VAL A 122 -19.11 -15.50 5.94
CA VAL A 122 -19.36 -15.15 4.54
C VAL A 122 -20.84 -15.29 4.29
N CYS A 123 -21.50 -14.24 3.82
CA CYS A 123 -22.93 -14.16 3.64
C CYS A 123 -23.29 -13.82 2.19
N THR A 124 -24.27 -14.52 1.65
CA THR A 124 -24.80 -14.33 0.28
C THR A 124 -26.28 -13.95 0.27
N THR A 125 -26.92 -13.94 1.44
CA THR A 125 -28.33 -13.55 1.58
C THR A 125 -28.51 -12.51 2.70
N PRO A 126 -29.57 -11.67 2.63
CA PRO A 126 -29.86 -10.71 3.70
C PRO A 126 -30.09 -11.36 5.07
N GLU A 127 -30.69 -12.54 5.09
CA GLU A 127 -30.97 -13.30 6.33
C GLU A 127 -29.67 -13.77 6.97
N GLU A 128 -28.73 -14.29 6.19
CA GLU A 128 -27.39 -14.67 6.69
C GLU A 128 -26.65 -13.48 7.25
N ALA A 129 -26.71 -12.32 6.55
CA ALA A 129 -26.07 -11.10 7.01
C ALA A 129 -26.65 -10.60 8.34
N ALA A 130 -27.97 -10.56 8.46
CA ALA A 130 -28.64 -10.17 9.70
C ALA A 130 -28.25 -11.08 10.87
N ALA A 131 -28.22 -12.40 10.65
CA ALA A 131 -27.84 -13.36 11.67
C ALA A 131 -26.38 -13.17 12.11
N ALA A 132 -25.47 -12.89 11.17
CA ALA A 132 -24.06 -12.64 11.47
C ALA A 132 -23.86 -11.34 12.29
N LEU A 133 -24.57 -10.27 11.93
CA LEU A 133 -24.55 -9.01 12.70
C LEU A 133 -25.01 -9.25 14.15
N ASP A 134 -26.09 -10.01 14.33
CA ASP A 134 -26.60 -10.32 15.68
C ASP A 134 -25.62 -11.18 16.47
N ALA A 135 -24.92 -12.10 15.80
CA ALA A 135 -23.95 -12.98 16.46
C ALA A 135 -22.71 -12.22 16.97
N PHE A 136 -22.20 -11.25 16.22
CA PHE A 136 -21.00 -10.50 16.60
C PHE A 136 -21.32 -9.25 17.42
N GLY A 137 -22.47 -8.63 17.20
CA GLY A 137 -22.86 -7.40 17.87
C GLY A 137 -22.13 -6.16 17.35
N ALA A 138 -22.43 -5.02 17.96
CA ALA A 138 -21.80 -3.74 17.63
C ALA A 138 -20.40 -3.62 18.30
N PRO A 139 -19.43 -2.90 17.68
CA PRO A 139 -19.52 -2.28 16.36
C PRO A 139 -19.61 -3.31 15.24
N TYR A 140 -20.46 -3.05 14.26
CA TYR A 140 -20.68 -3.94 13.12
C TYR A 140 -19.62 -3.71 12.06
N VAL A 141 -19.00 -4.79 11.56
CA VAL A 141 -17.99 -4.74 10.51
C VAL A 141 -18.51 -5.50 9.30
N VAL A 142 -18.74 -4.79 8.22
CA VAL A 142 -19.31 -5.31 6.97
C VAL A 142 -18.38 -5.01 5.82
N LYS A 143 -17.88 -6.04 5.15
CA LYS A 143 -16.89 -5.93 4.08
C LYS A 143 -17.43 -6.55 2.80
N ASP A 144 -17.43 -5.80 1.72
CA ASP A 144 -17.66 -6.36 0.38
C ASP A 144 -16.55 -7.37 0.05
N ASP A 145 -16.92 -8.53 -0.47
CA ASP A 145 -15.95 -9.56 -0.85
C ASP A 145 -15.36 -9.27 -2.22
N GLY A 146 -14.43 -8.33 -2.27
CA GLY A 146 -13.76 -7.93 -3.50
C GLY A 146 -12.84 -6.73 -3.31
N LEU A 147 -12.32 -6.24 -4.44
CA LEU A 147 -11.53 -5.01 -4.47
C LEU A 147 -12.46 -3.80 -4.46
N ALA A 148 -12.40 -3.01 -3.40
CA ALA A 148 -13.25 -1.84 -3.25
C ALA A 148 -12.48 -0.58 -2.83
N ALA A 149 -11.15 -0.60 -2.87
CA ALA A 149 -10.27 0.53 -2.55
C ALA A 149 -10.62 1.20 -1.20
N GLY A 150 -10.90 0.39 -0.17
CA GLY A 150 -11.31 0.86 1.15
C GLY A 150 -12.77 1.33 1.27
N LYS A 151 -13.50 1.42 0.17
CA LYS A 151 -14.91 1.87 0.14
C LYS A 151 -15.90 0.74 0.40
N GLY A 152 -15.45 -0.51 0.30
CA GLY A 152 -16.27 -1.69 0.54
C GLY A 152 -16.36 -2.10 2.02
N VAL A 153 -15.71 -1.37 2.92
CA VAL A 153 -15.70 -1.66 4.35
C VAL A 153 -16.51 -0.61 5.09
N VAL A 154 -17.49 -1.06 5.88
CA VAL A 154 -18.26 -0.21 6.80
C VAL A 154 -18.08 -0.72 8.21
N VAL A 155 -17.73 0.18 9.12
CA VAL A 155 -17.70 -0.05 10.57
C VAL A 155 -18.66 0.95 11.20
N THR A 156 -19.72 0.45 11.87
CA THR A 156 -20.76 1.31 12.40
C THR A 156 -21.44 0.67 13.59
N ASP A 157 -21.93 1.50 14.53
CA ASP A 157 -22.81 1.06 15.60
C ASP A 157 -24.28 0.98 15.16
N ASP A 158 -24.61 1.51 13.99
CA ASP A 158 -25.96 1.54 13.44
C ASP A 158 -26.24 0.25 12.65
N ARG A 159 -27.08 -0.62 13.21
CA ARG A 159 -27.45 -1.89 12.57
C ARG A 159 -28.13 -1.70 11.23
N GLU A 160 -28.97 -0.68 11.07
CA GLU A 160 -29.65 -0.39 9.82
C GLU A 160 -28.67 0.02 8.71
N ALA A 161 -27.66 0.84 9.06
CA ALA A 161 -26.59 1.22 8.13
C ALA A 161 -25.76 -0.01 7.71
N ALA A 162 -25.46 -0.92 8.63
CA ALA A 162 -24.75 -2.16 8.36
C ALA A 162 -25.55 -3.06 7.41
N LEU A 163 -26.86 -3.24 7.64
CA LEU A 163 -27.74 -4.00 6.78
C LEU A 163 -27.86 -3.38 5.39
N ALA A 164 -27.95 -2.06 5.31
CA ALA A 164 -28.04 -1.33 4.04
C ALA A 164 -26.77 -1.53 3.20
N HIS A 165 -25.60 -1.49 3.81
CA HIS A 165 -24.34 -1.75 3.11
C HIS A 165 -24.26 -3.22 2.63
N ALA A 166 -24.62 -4.16 3.48
CA ALA A 166 -24.62 -5.58 3.13
C ALA A 166 -25.57 -5.87 1.94
N ALA A 167 -26.70 -5.19 1.87
CA ALA A 167 -27.67 -5.34 0.78
C ALA A 167 -27.16 -4.86 -0.58
N GLN A 168 -26.14 -4.00 -0.61
CA GLN A 168 -25.50 -3.51 -1.83
C GLN A 168 -24.42 -4.45 -2.36
N CYS A 169 -24.02 -5.45 -1.56
CA CYS A 169 -22.96 -6.39 -1.90
C CYS A 169 -23.58 -7.70 -2.39
N GLU A 170 -23.02 -8.26 -3.45
CA GLU A 170 -23.40 -9.60 -3.92
C GLU A 170 -22.98 -10.66 -2.92
N ARG A 171 -21.78 -10.52 -2.38
CA ARG A 171 -21.20 -11.38 -1.36
C ARG A 171 -20.50 -10.51 -0.32
N VAL A 172 -20.74 -10.79 0.94
CA VAL A 172 -20.26 -9.96 2.04
C VAL A 172 -19.57 -10.81 3.10
N VAL A 173 -18.53 -10.27 3.69
CA VAL A 173 -17.86 -10.83 4.87
C VAL A 173 -18.21 -9.94 6.08
N ILE A 174 -18.85 -10.54 7.07
CA ILE A 174 -19.20 -9.90 8.33
C ILE A 174 -18.27 -10.42 9.41
N GLU A 175 -17.62 -9.52 10.13
CA GLU A 175 -16.58 -9.84 11.10
C GLU A 175 -16.88 -9.27 12.47
N GLU A 176 -16.28 -9.90 13.50
CA GLU A 176 -16.17 -9.24 14.79
C GLU A 176 -15.29 -8.00 14.70
N TYR A 177 -15.56 -7.00 15.53
CA TYR A 177 -14.73 -5.80 15.60
C TYR A 177 -13.41 -6.10 16.33
N LEU A 178 -12.29 -5.66 15.74
CA LEU A 178 -10.97 -5.72 16.35
C LEU A 178 -10.62 -4.35 16.94
N ASP A 179 -10.40 -4.31 18.24
CA ASP A 179 -9.95 -3.10 18.93
C ASP A 179 -8.45 -2.84 18.77
N GLY A 180 -7.97 -1.75 19.35
CA GLY A 180 -6.55 -1.43 19.39
C GLY A 180 -6.01 -0.71 18.15
N PRO A 181 -4.76 -0.24 18.24
CA PRO A 181 -4.12 0.47 17.13
C PRO A 181 -3.79 -0.47 15.98
N GLU A 182 -3.86 0.05 14.77
CA GLU A 182 -3.52 -0.67 13.55
C GLU A 182 -2.05 -0.46 13.16
N VAL A 183 -1.46 -1.50 12.58
CA VAL A 183 -0.08 -1.53 12.11
C VAL A 183 -0.05 -2.13 10.71
N SER A 184 0.75 -1.56 9.83
CA SER A 184 1.05 -2.12 8.52
C SER A 184 2.42 -2.80 8.56
N LEU A 185 2.48 -4.09 8.26
CA LEU A 185 3.73 -4.82 8.17
C LEU A 185 3.84 -5.50 6.81
N PHE A 186 4.84 -5.08 6.05
CA PHE A 186 5.16 -5.62 4.73
C PHE A 186 6.19 -6.72 4.84
N ALA A 187 6.13 -7.68 3.93
CA ALA A 187 7.18 -8.66 3.75
C ALA A 187 7.42 -8.91 2.26
N ILE A 188 8.69 -8.97 1.88
CA ILE A 188 9.10 -9.43 0.56
C ILE A 188 9.25 -10.94 0.64
N THR A 189 8.68 -11.67 -0.31
CA THR A 189 8.74 -13.13 -0.33
C THR A 189 8.87 -13.67 -1.75
N ASP A 190 9.57 -14.80 -1.87
CA ASP A 190 9.69 -15.58 -3.10
C ASP A 190 8.78 -16.81 -3.13
N GLY A 191 7.88 -16.92 -2.15
CA GLY A 191 7.01 -18.09 -1.97
C GLY A 191 7.51 -19.10 -0.95
N ALA A 192 8.73 -18.96 -0.47
CA ALA A 192 9.34 -19.79 0.56
C ALA A 192 10.02 -18.95 1.65
N THR A 193 10.97 -18.11 1.26
CA THR A 193 11.65 -17.17 2.15
C THR A 193 10.80 -15.92 2.32
N VAL A 194 10.73 -15.39 3.55
CA VAL A 194 9.95 -14.21 3.90
C VAL A 194 10.86 -13.22 4.63
N TYR A 195 11.02 -12.02 4.06
CA TYR A 195 11.79 -10.93 4.68
C TYR A 195 10.85 -9.79 5.09
N PRO A 196 10.52 -9.66 6.38
CA PRO A 196 9.70 -8.54 6.84
C PRO A 196 10.46 -7.22 6.72
N LEU A 197 9.70 -6.15 6.42
CA LEU A 197 10.19 -4.77 6.45
C LEU A 197 9.89 -4.13 7.80
N GLN A 198 10.26 -2.85 7.97
CA GLN A 198 9.89 -2.09 9.16
C GLN A 198 8.38 -1.92 9.28
N PRO A 199 7.81 -1.96 10.49
CA PRO A 199 6.42 -1.58 10.69
C PRO A 199 6.17 -0.11 10.33
N ALA A 200 5.02 0.15 9.74
CA ALA A 200 4.53 1.49 9.43
C ALA A 200 3.10 1.64 9.92
N GLN A 201 2.62 2.87 9.98
CA GLN A 201 1.22 3.16 10.27
C GLN A 201 0.71 4.19 9.29
N ASP A 202 -0.46 3.95 8.72
CA ASP A 202 -1.15 4.88 7.84
C ASP A 202 -2.35 5.55 8.53
N PHE A 203 -2.86 6.61 7.90
CA PHE A 203 -4.01 7.38 8.37
C PHE A 203 -5.08 7.36 7.30
N LYS A 204 -6.14 6.58 7.52
CA LYS A 204 -7.15 6.28 6.50
C LYS A 204 -8.28 7.30 6.39
N ARG A 205 -8.59 8.02 7.47
CA ARG A 205 -9.66 9.02 7.47
C ARG A 205 -9.21 10.33 6.84
N ILE A 206 -10.15 11.02 6.19
CA ILE A 206 -9.84 12.26 5.45
C ILE A 206 -9.51 13.44 6.36
N PHE A 207 -10.12 13.54 7.55
CA PHE A 207 -9.97 14.69 8.43
C PHE A 207 -9.13 14.38 9.66
N ASP A 208 -8.57 15.44 10.26
CA ASP A 208 -7.83 15.37 11.52
C ASP A 208 -8.65 14.66 12.60
N GLY A 209 -7.98 13.98 13.52
CA GLY A 209 -8.61 13.24 14.60
C GLY A 209 -9.32 11.96 14.14
N ASP A 210 -8.95 11.42 12.99
CA ASP A 210 -9.59 10.24 12.39
C ASP A 210 -11.09 10.42 12.17
N GLU A 211 -11.46 11.56 11.65
CA GLU A 211 -12.83 11.93 11.34
C GLU A 211 -13.11 11.85 9.83
N GLY A 212 -14.39 11.78 9.49
CA GLY A 212 -14.84 11.73 8.10
C GLY A 212 -14.72 10.35 7.46
N PRO A 213 -14.98 10.25 6.16
CA PRO A 213 -14.92 8.98 5.43
C PRO A 213 -13.51 8.41 5.32
N ASN A 214 -13.43 7.10 5.10
CA ASN A 214 -12.20 6.40 4.76
C ASN A 214 -11.69 6.82 3.39
N THR A 215 -10.37 6.78 3.25
CA THR A 215 -9.64 7.09 2.02
C THR A 215 -8.68 5.95 1.68
N GLY A 216 -7.89 6.14 0.64
CA GLY A 216 -6.75 5.26 0.35
C GLY A 216 -5.55 5.43 1.29
N GLY A 217 -5.58 6.46 2.14
CA GLY A 217 -4.53 6.83 3.09
C GLY A 217 -4.10 8.29 2.90
N MET A 218 -4.09 9.04 3.99
CA MET A 218 -3.76 10.49 3.99
C MET A 218 -2.34 10.77 4.49
N GLY A 219 -1.62 9.73 4.84
CA GLY A 219 -0.25 9.81 5.31
C GLY A 219 0.19 8.52 5.96
N ALA A 220 1.48 8.42 6.22
CA ALA A 220 2.09 7.27 6.88
C ALA A 220 3.43 7.67 7.50
N TYR A 221 3.91 6.85 8.41
CA TYR A 221 5.22 7.04 9.02
C TYR A 221 5.84 5.71 9.44
N THR A 222 7.13 5.70 9.60
CA THR A 222 7.93 4.57 10.06
C THR A 222 9.22 5.09 10.72
N PRO A 223 9.83 4.40 11.72
CA PRO A 223 9.35 3.22 12.43
C PRO A 223 8.24 3.56 13.42
N LEU A 224 7.74 2.54 14.16
CA LEU A 224 6.72 2.70 15.19
C LEU A 224 7.34 2.57 16.58
N PRO A 225 7.71 3.67 17.25
CA PRO A 225 8.38 3.59 18.56
C PRO A 225 7.48 3.07 19.69
N TRP A 226 6.15 3.17 19.49
CA TRP A 226 5.16 2.71 20.45
C TRP A 226 4.79 1.22 20.27
N ALA A 227 5.20 0.60 19.17
CA ALA A 227 4.89 -0.81 18.91
C ALA A 227 5.73 -1.71 19.86
N PRO A 228 5.19 -2.86 20.27
CA PRO A 228 5.93 -3.78 21.13
C PRO A 228 7.25 -4.23 20.50
N GLU A 229 8.28 -4.32 21.29
CA GLU A 229 9.52 -4.97 20.90
C GLU A 229 9.22 -6.44 20.59
N GLY A 230 9.81 -6.95 19.50
CA GLY A 230 9.53 -8.32 19.05
C GLY A 230 8.28 -8.49 18.20
N LEU A 231 7.54 -7.43 17.89
CA LEU A 231 6.35 -7.49 17.04
C LEU A 231 6.64 -8.11 15.67
N VAL A 232 7.74 -7.70 15.03
CA VAL A 232 8.12 -8.20 13.70
C VAL A 232 8.37 -9.70 13.72
N ASP A 233 9.11 -10.20 14.72
CA ASP A 233 9.40 -11.62 14.85
C ASP A 233 8.14 -12.44 15.15
N GLU A 234 7.25 -11.92 15.98
CA GLU A 234 5.95 -12.54 16.27
C GLU A 234 5.12 -12.65 15.00
N VAL A 235 4.98 -11.58 14.25
CA VAL A 235 4.16 -11.55 13.03
C VAL A 235 4.77 -12.41 11.93
N LEU A 236 6.10 -12.43 11.80
CA LEU A 236 6.77 -13.34 10.88
C LEU A 236 6.44 -14.79 11.19
N ARG A 237 6.54 -15.20 12.46
CA ARG A 237 6.32 -16.56 12.90
C ARG A 237 4.85 -16.98 12.82
N ASP A 238 3.93 -16.11 13.25
CA ASP A 238 2.52 -16.46 13.48
C ASP A 238 1.60 -16.07 12.33
N VAL A 239 2.03 -15.17 11.45
CA VAL A 239 1.19 -14.60 10.39
C VAL A 239 1.82 -14.78 9.00
N LEU A 240 2.99 -14.19 8.76
CA LEU A 240 3.56 -14.08 7.42
C LEU A 240 4.04 -15.43 6.88
N GLN A 241 4.89 -16.13 7.63
CA GLN A 241 5.42 -17.42 7.19
C GLN A 241 4.32 -18.48 7.04
N PRO A 242 3.39 -18.62 8.01
CA PRO A 242 2.29 -19.58 7.84
C PRO A 242 1.39 -19.31 6.63
N THR A 243 1.13 -18.04 6.32
CA THR A 243 0.33 -17.65 5.15
C THR A 243 1.04 -18.00 3.85
N VAL A 244 2.33 -17.68 3.74
CA VAL A 244 3.14 -18.01 2.57
C VAL A 244 3.24 -19.52 2.37
N ASP A 245 3.47 -20.26 3.45
CA ASP A 245 3.56 -21.73 3.42
C ASP A 245 2.24 -22.37 2.98
N GLU A 246 1.10 -21.84 3.44
CA GLU A 246 -0.23 -22.37 3.05
C GLU A 246 -0.51 -22.13 1.57
N LEU A 247 -0.16 -20.99 1.02
CA LEU A 247 -0.31 -20.73 -0.40
C LEU A 247 0.59 -21.63 -1.25
N ALA A 248 1.81 -21.89 -0.80
CA ALA A 248 2.71 -22.84 -1.45
C ALA A 248 2.15 -24.27 -1.41
N ARG A 249 1.60 -24.69 -0.26
CA ARG A 249 0.96 -26.00 -0.10
C ARG A 249 -0.23 -26.19 -1.05
N ARG A 250 -0.96 -25.11 -1.33
CA ARG A 250 -2.08 -25.11 -2.29
C ARG A 250 -1.64 -25.13 -3.76
N GLY A 251 -0.34 -25.02 -4.03
CA GLY A 251 0.18 -24.95 -5.40
C GLY A 251 0.10 -23.55 -6.01
N THR A 252 -0.15 -22.53 -5.21
CA THR A 252 -0.26 -21.13 -5.62
C THR A 252 0.70 -20.27 -4.80
N PRO A 253 2.03 -20.47 -4.94
CA PRO A 253 3.00 -19.74 -4.15
C PRO A 253 2.88 -18.24 -4.39
N PHE A 254 3.12 -17.46 -3.33
CA PHE A 254 3.05 -16.01 -3.38
C PHE A 254 4.47 -15.43 -3.52
N ALA A 255 4.79 -14.87 -4.66
CA ALA A 255 6.06 -14.21 -4.92
C ALA A 255 5.82 -12.72 -5.17
N GLY A 256 6.23 -11.87 -4.22
CA GLY A 256 5.98 -10.43 -4.28
C GLY A 256 5.98 -9.80 -2.91
N LEU A 257 5.16 -8.76 -2.74
CA LEU A 257 4.98 -8.04 -1.48
C LEU A 257 3.69 -8.49 -0.81
N LEU A 258 3.83 -9.12 0.35
CA LEU A 258 2.71 -9.46 1.23
C LEU A 258 2.57 -8.37 2.29
N TYR A 259 1.42 -7.71 2.32
CA TYR A 259 1.11 -6.65 3.26
C TYR A 259 0.08 -7.17 4.27
N ALA A 260 0.49 -7.32 5.52
CA ALA A 260 -0.40 -7.65 6.63
C ALA A 260 -0.87 -6.35 7.31
N GLY A 261 -2.15 -6.07 7.22
CA GLY A 261 -2.83 -5.07 8.04
C GLY A 261 -3.20 -5.70 9.38
N LEU A 262 -2.65 -5.18 10.46
CA LEU A 262 -2.75 -5.77 11.79
C LEU A 262 -3.47 -4.84 12.75
N ALA A 263 -4.17 -5.42 13.74
CA ALA A 263 -4.64 -4.72 14.92
C ALA A 263 -3.96 -5.31 16.16
N LEU A 264 -3.39 -4.45 16.98
CA LEU A 264 -2.82 -4.85 18.28
C LEU A 264 -3.93 -4.81 19.31
N THR A 265 -4.72 -5.89 19.35
CA THR A 265 -5.94 -5.97 20.16
C THR A 265 -5.65 -6.32 21.62
N SER A 266 -6.66 -6.14 22.48
CA SER A 266 -6.62 -6.58 23.88
C SER A 266 -6.40 -8.10 24.04
N LYS A 267 -6.68 -8.88 22.98
CA LYS A 267 -6.50 -10.35 22.94
C LYS A 267 -5.26 -10.80 22.16
N GLY A 268 -4.38 -9.87 21.80
CA GLY A 268 -3.17 -10.12 21.00
C GLY A 268 -3.27 -9.56 19.59
N THR A 269 -2.22 -9.78 18.83
CA THR A 269 -2.13 -9.32 17.44
C THR A 269 -3.06 -10.13 16.55
N ARG A 270 -3.87 -9.44 15.74
CA ARG A 270 -4.83 -10.05 14.80
C ARG A 270 -4.67 -9.42 13.42
N VAL A 271 -4.83 -10.23 12.39
CA VAL A 271 -4.86 -9.74 11.01
C VAL A 271 -6.24 -9.10 10.74
N VAL A 272 -6.20 -7.85 10.29
CA VAL A 272 -7.39 -7.15 9.78
C VAL A 272 -7.65 -7.56 8.35
N GLU A 273 -6.62 -7.48 7.51
CA GLU A 273 -6.65 -7.87 6.10
C GLU A 273 -5.25 -8.11 5.56
N PHE A 274 -5.18 -8.81 4.41
CA PHE A 274 -3.98 -8.86 3.59
C PHE A 274 -4.15 -8.04 2.33
N ASN A 275 -3.04 -7.44 1.90
CA ASN A 275 -2.92 -6.86 0.56
C ASN A 275 -1.78 -7.55 -0.18
N ALA A 276 -1.93 -7.71 -1.49
CA ALA A 276 -1.02 -8.51 -2.32
C ALA A 276 0.06 -7.67 -3.03
N ARG A 277 0.29 -6.46 -2.55
CA ARG A 277 1.14 -5.45 -3.19
C ARG A 277 1.66 -4.44 -2.16
N PHE A 278 2.65 -3.67 -2.54
CA PHE A 278 3.10 -2.53 -1.74
C PHE A 278 1.93 -1.61 -1.40
N GLY A 279 1.90 -1.08 -0.18
CA GLY A 279 0.91 -0.10 0.26
C GLY A 279 1.17 1.30 -0.29
N ASP A 280 0.14 2.11 -0.36
CA ASP A 280 0.20 3.52 -0.75
C ASP A 280 -0.68 4.32 0.23
N PRO A 281 -0.12 5.12 1.15
CA PRO A 281 1.18 5.79 1.09
C PRO A 281 2.32 5.17 1.92
N GLU A 282 2.20 3.98 2.47
CA GLU A 282 3.21 3.41 3.38
C GLU A 282 4.56 3.18 2.70
N THR A 283 4.55 2.82 1.42
CA THR A 283 5.78 2.55 0.64
C THR A 283 6.69 3.78 0.57
N GLN A 284 6.12 4.98 0.48
CA GLN A 284 6.87 6.22 0.34
C GLN A 284 7.85 6.45 1.49
N PRO A 285 7.44 6.44 2.76
CA PRO A 285 8.38 6.61 3.85
C PRO A 285 9.28 5.38 4.06
N LEU A 286 8.77 4.17 3.85
CA LEU A 286 9.57 2.94 4.02
C LEU A 286 10.78 2.92 3.09
N LEU A 287 10.61 3.23 1.81
CA LEU A 287 11.71 3.18 0.85
C LEU A 287 12.74 4.29 1.04
N MET A 288 12.38 5.40 1.65
CA MET A 288 13.34 6.44 2.02
C MET A 288 14.28 6.02 3.15
N LEU A 289 13.83 5.14 4.04
CA LEU A 289 14.65 4.59 5.12
C LEU A 289 15.35 3.27 4.78
N LEU A 290 14.99 2.63 3.69
CA LEU A 290 15.66 1.40 3.27
C LEU A 290 17.08 1.73 2.82
N ASP A 291 18.08 1.15 3.51
CA ASP A 291 19.49 1.33 3.19
C ASP A 291 19.97 0.30 2.18
N SER A 292 19.39 -0.90 2.18
CA SER A 292 19.70 -1.94 1.21
C SER A 292 19.32 -1.49 -0.22
N PRO A 293 20.11 -1.84 -1.24
CA PRO A 293 19.65 -1.74 -2.62
C PRO A 293 18.37 -2.55 -2.81
N ILE A 294 17.38 -1.95 -3.48
CA ILE A 294 16.07 -2.61 -3.60
C ILE A 294 16.04 -3.69 -4.68
N SER A 295 16.81 -3.54 -5.76
CA SER A 295 16.73 -4.45 -6.90
C SER A 295 17.08 -5.91 -6.57
N PRO A 296 18.10 -6.23 -5.75
CA PRO A 296 18.36 -7.61 -5.36
C PRO A 296 17.21 -8.25 -4.59
N LEU A 297 16.53 -7.49 -3.74
CA LEU A 297 15.37 -7.96 -2.98
C LEU A 297 14.20 -8.30 -3.92
N LEU A 298 13.88 -7.40 -4.85
CA LEU A 298 12.78 -7.60 -5.78
C LEU A 298 13.08 -8.71 -6.78
N LEU A 299 14.30 -8.75 -7.31
CA LEU A 299 14.71 -9.78 -8.26
C LEU A 299 14.81 -11.16 -7.58
N GLY A 300 15.34 -11.21 -6.35
CA GLY A 300 15.40 -12.44 -5.56
C GLY A 300 14.00 -13.02 -5.29
N ALA A 301 13.04 -12.16 -4.96
CA ALA A 301 11.64 -12.58 -4.81
C ALA A 301 11.05 -13.09 -6.13
N ALA A 302 11.32 -12.40 -7.24
CA ALA A 302 10.80 -12.74 -8.55
C ALA A 302 11.37 -14.04 -9.13
N THR A 303 12.58 -14.43 -8.72
CA THR A 303 13.31 -15.59 -9.28
C THR A 303 13.44 -16.78 -8.32
N GLY A 304 12.82 -16.72 -7.14
CA GLY A 304 12.88 -17.80 -6.17
C GLY A 304 14.23 -17.92 -5.45
N SER A 305 15.01 -16.86 -5.42
CA SER A 305 16.37 -16.83 -4.86
C SER A 305 16.54 -15.82 -3.72
N LEU A 306 15.46 -15.45 -3.06
CA LEU A 306 15.49 -14.43 -1.99
C LEU A 306 16.41 -14.84 -0.83
N ALA A 307 16.50 -16.14 -0.52
CA ALA A 307 17.38 -16.64 0.55
C ALA A 307 18.87 -16.34 0.31
N GLU A 308 19.28 -16.12 -0.94
CA GLU A 308 20.65 -15.74 -1.31
C GLU A 308 20.90 -14.24 -1.17
N VAL A 309 19.87 -13.45 -0.95
CA VAL A 309 19.95 -11.98 -0.78
C VAL A 309 20.00 -11.67 0.71
N PRO A 310 20.89 -10.78 1.17
CA PRO A 310 20.89 -10.34 2.56
C PRO A 310 19.54 -9.71 2.96
N GLN A 311 19.16 -9.89 4.23
CA GLN A 311 17.96 -9.25 4.77
C GLN A 311 18.05 -7.72 4.68
N PRO A 312 16.90 -7.03 4.54
CA PRO A 312 16.88 -5.57 4.48
C PRO A 312 17.56 -4.91 5.67
N VAL A 313 18.36 -3.89 5.38
CA VAL A 313 19.03 -3.05 6.37
C VAL A 313 18.42 -1.65 6.28
N TRP A 314 18.26 -1.00 7.42
CA TRP A 314 17.56 0.27 7.55
C TRP A 314 18.49 1.39 7.99
N LYS A 315 18.28 2.58 7.42
CA LYS A 315 18.90 3.81 7.92
C LYS A 315 18.33 4.14 9.30
N PRO A 316 19.13 4.75 10.20
CA PRO A 316 18.59 5.26 11.45
C PRO A 316 17.66 6.45 11.19
N GLY A 317 16.81 6.75 12.17
CA GLY A 317 15.90 7.88 12.10
C GLY A 317 14.47 7.46 11.77
N ALA A 318 13.74 8.37 11.15
CA ALA A 318 12.33 8.21 10.82
C ALA A 318 11.98 8.84 9.47
N ALA A 319 10.85 8.42 8.90
CA ALA A 319 10.28 9.03 7.71
C ALA A 319 8.78 9.23 7.88
N VAL A 320 8.29 10.35 7.36
CA VAL A 320 6.88 10.76 7.40
C VAL A 320 6.43 11.18 6.02
N ALA A 321 5.28 10.67 5.58
CA ALA A 321 4.62 11.06 4.35
C ALA A 321 3.29 11.76 4.65
N VAL A 322 3.07 12.91 4.05
CA VAL A 322 1.81 13.65 4.14
C VAL A 322 1.20 13.75 2.74
N VAL A 323 0.00 13.21 2.58
CA VAL A 323 -0.71 13.21 1.30
C VAL A 323 -1.49 14.51 1.14
N MET A 324 -1.37 15.12 -0.03
CA MET A 324 -2.21 16.24 -0.45
C MET A 324 -3.22 15.75 -1.48
N ALA A 325 -4.50 15.94 -1.18
CA ALA A 325 -5.63 15.46 -1.99
C ALA A 325 -6.36 16.62 -2.66
N SER A 326 -7.06 16.32 -3.76
CA SER A 326 -7.85 17.29 -4.49
C SER A 326 -9.21 17.56 -3.84
N ARG A 327 -9.86 18.63 -4.25
CA ARG A 327 -11.21 18.97 -3.83
C ARG A 327 -12.17 17.82 -4.10
N GLY A 328 -13.00 17.50 -3.12
CA GLY A 328 -14.04 16.47 -3.21
C GLY A 328 -13.58 15.06 -2.88
N TYR A 329 -12.28 14.81 -2.73
CA TYR A 329 -11.78 13.50 -2.32
C TYR A 329 -12.25 13.17 -0.87
N PRO A 330 -12.68 11.95 -0.54
CA PRO A 330 -12.63 10.70 -1.32
C PRO A 330 -13.87 10.41 -2.19
N GLU A 331 -14.98 11.13 -2.05
CA GLU A 331 -16.20 10.84 -2.83
C GLU A 331 -16.03 11.16 -4.31
N GLY A 332 -15.16 12.11 -4.62
CA GLY A 332 -14.84 12.53 -5.97
C GLY A 332 -13.42 13.06 -6.04
N SER A 333 -13.11 13.75 -7.11
CA SER A 333 -11.83 14.42 -7.32
C SER A 333 -12.01 15.64 -8.20
N SER A 334 -11.03 16.55 -8.17
CA SER A 334 -10.97 17.71 -9.06
C SER A 334 -9.72 17.60 -9.92
N GLY A 335 -9.89 17.77 -11.24
CA GLY A 335 -8.79 17.77 -12.19
C GLY A 335 -8.53 19.12 -12.82
N GLY A 336 -7.31 19.32 -13.33
CA GLY A 336 -6.93 20.51 -14.07
C GLY A 336 -6.54 21.72 -13.22
N ASP A 337 -6.50 21.61 -11.91
CA ASP A 337 -6.04 22.68 -11.03
C ASP A 337 -4.51 22.78 -11.04
N VAL A 338 -3.97 23.98 -11.27
CA VAL A 338 -2.52 24.18 -11.37
C VAL A 338 -1.86 24.01 -10.01
N ILE A 339 -0.82 23.19 -9.97
CA ILE A 339 0.01 22.92 -8.80
C ILE A 339 1.25 23.81 -8.89
N VAL A 340 1.53 24.57 -7.82
CA VAL A 340 2.72 25.42 -7.72
C VAL A 340 3.53 25.08 -6.48
N GLY A 341 4.84 25.29 -6.53
CA GLY A 341 5.73 25.21 -5.38
C GLY A 341 6.48 23.88 -5.23
N THR A 342 6.22 22.87 -6.05
CA THR A 342 6.92 21.58 -5.96
C THR A 342 8.42 21.72 -6.23
N GLU A 343 8.81 22.59 -7.15
CA GLU A 343 10.20 22.82 -7.55
C GLU A 343 11.07 23.40 -6.42
N THR A 344 10.47 24.03 -5.44
CA THR A 344 11.21 24.58 -4.29
C THR A 344 11.82 23.50 -3.42
N LEU A 345 11.31 22.26 -3.52
CA LEU A 345 11.77 21.12 -2.73
C LEU A 345 12.80 20.27 -3.46
N ASP A 346 13.08 20.52 -4.74
CA ASP A 346 14.02 19.72 -5.55
C ASP A 346 15.45 19.68 -4.98
N LYS A 347 15.82 20.69 -4.22
CA LYS A 347 17.15 20.83 -3.62
C LYS A 347 17.21 20.46 -2.14
N GLU A 348 16.08 20.09 -1.54
CA GLU A 348 16.04 19.69 -0.14
C GLU A 348 16.46 18.20 -0.03
N PRO A 349 17.60 17.89 0.61
CA PRO A 349 18.16 16.54 0.58
C PRO A 349 17.31 15.51 1.32
N ASP A 350 16.52 15.96 2.30
CA ASP A 350 15.74 15.09 3.19
C ASP A 350 14.26 15.01 2.81
N VAL A 351 13.85 15.69 1.73
CA VAL A 351 12.45 15.81 1.34
C VAL A 351 12.26 15.45 -0.12
N ASP A 352 11.29 14.57 -0.39
CA ASP A 352 10.85 14.21 -1.74
C ASP A 352 9.38 14.58 -1.94
N VAL A 353 9.05 15.03 -3.14
CA VAL A 353 7.67 15.16 -3.61
C VAL A 353 7.35 13.96 -4.49
N ILE A 354 6.46 13.12 -4.02
CA ILE A 354 6.05 11.89 -4.72
C ILE A 354 4.69 12.15 -5.38
N HIS A 355 4.66 12.09 -6.71
CA HIS A 355 3.45 12.32 -7.49
C HIS A 355 2.55 11.10 -7.52
N ALA A 356 1.25 11.33 -7.52
CA ALA A 356 0.20 10.33 -7.73
C ALA A 356 -0.75 10.82 -8.83
N GLY A 357 -1.82 11.49 -8.47
CA GLY A 357 -2.78 12.05 -9.43
C GLY A 357 -2.35 13.40 -9.99
N THR A 358 -1.32 13.45 -10.80
CA THR A 358 -0.86 14.64 -11.50
C THR A 358 -0.82 14.43 -13.01
N ALA A 359 -0.92 15.51 -13.77
CA ALA A 359 -0.78 15.52 -15.22
C ALA A 359 -0.10 16.82 -15.67
N LEU A 360 0.34 16.84 -16.92
CA LEU A 360 0.81 18.07 -17.57
C LEU A 360 -0.30 18.60 -18.49
N ALA A 361 -0.61 19.87 -18.37
CA ALA A 361 -1.57 20.56 -19.22
C ALA A 361 -1.02 21.95 -19.55
N ASP A 362 -0.87 22.24 -20.84
CA ASP A 362 -0.33 23.53 -21.34
C ASP A 362 1.01 23.92 -20.67
N GLY A 363 1.87 22.93 -20.43
CA GLY A 363 3.16 23.11 -19.79
C GLY A 363 3.11 23.29 -18.27
N HIS A 364 1.93 23.17 -17.64
CA HIS A 364 1.74 23.29 -16.21
C HIS A 364 1.46 21.92 -15.58
N LEU A 365 1.98 21.71 -14.36
CA LEU A 365 1.60 20.58 -13.53
C LEU A 365 0.20 20.85 -12.97
N VAL A 366 -0.72 19.89 -13.15
CA VAL A 366 -2.11 20.04 -12.71
C VAL A 366 -2.57 18.79 -11.93
N THR A 367 -3.63 18.96 -11.14
CA THR A 367 -4.28 17.83 -10.48
C THR A 367 -4.96 16.92 -11.49
N ALA A 368 -4.92 15.62 -11.25
CA ALA A 368 -5.51 14.60 -12.13
C ALA A 368 -5.93 13.35 -11.35
N GLY A 369 -6.37 13.51 -10.13
CA GLY A 369 -6.81 12.40 -9.27
C GLY A 369 -7.19 12.84 -7.88
N GLY A 370 -7.66 11.91 -7.07
CA GLY A 370 -8.07 12.18 -5.68
C GLY A 370 -6.88 12.49 -4.79
N ARG A 371 -5.97 11.53 -4.63
CA ARG A 371 -4.67 11.79 -3.99
C ARG A 371 -3.72 12.32 -5.06
N VAL A 372 -3.24 13.53 -4.86
CA VAL A 372 -2.49 14.27 -5.89
C VAL A 372 -1.00 14.02 -5.77
N LEU A 373 -0.46 14.21 -4.59
CA LEU A 373 0.94 13.99 -4.28
C LEU A 373 1.14 13.74 -2.79
N ALA A 374 2.34 13.30 -2.43
CA ALA A 374 2.76 13.20 -1.04
C ALA A 374 4.09 13.92 -0.86
N VAL A 375 4.22 14.64 0.25
CA VAL A 375 5.51 15.17 0.70
C VAL A 375 6.08 14.17 1.69
N VAL A 376 7.26 13.65 1.41
CA VAL A 376 7.91 12.60 2.20
C VAL A 376 9.24 13.13 2.72
N ALA A 377 9.44 13.07 4.03
CA ALA A 377 10.65 13.58 4.65
C ALA A 377 11.28 12.54 5.56
N VAL A 378 12.61 12.56 5.63
CA VAL A 378 13.39 11.81 6.62
C VAL A 378 13.94 12.75 7.68
N GLY A 379 14.13 12.25 8.89
CA GLY A 379 14.67 13.02 10.00
C GLY A 379 15.34 12.11 11.02
N GLU A 380 15.95 12.72 12.03
CA GLU A 380 16.62 12.00 13.12
C GLU A 380 15.63 11.19 13.97
N ASP A 381 14.41 11.69 14.07
CA ASP A 381 13.28 11.06 14.75
C ASP A 381 11.98 11.44 14.05
N ILE A 382 10.85 10.95 14.55
CA ILE A 382 9.55 11.24 13.95
C ILE A 382 9.21 12.73 14.01
N ALA A 383 9.53 13.40 15.11
CA ALA A 383 9.27 14.84 15.26
C ALA A 383 10.02 15.65 14.20
N ASP A 384 11.29 15.34 13.96
CA ASP A 384 12.11 16.00 12.94
C ASP A 384 11.61 15.71 11.53
N ALA A 385 11.34 14.45 11.21
CA ALA A 385 10.80 14.07 9.90
C ALA A 385 9.43 14.73 9.65
N ARG A 386 8.57 14.73 10.66
CA ARG A 386 7.27 15.38 10.59
C ARG A 386 7.37 16.88 10.32
N ALA A 387 8.23 17.58 11.04
CA ALA A 387 8.45 19.01 10.85
C ALA A 387 8.90 19.32 9.42
N LYS A 388 9.85 18.56 8.88
CA LYS A 388 10.34 18.72 7.50
C LYS A 388 9.25 18.43 6.46
N ALA A 389 8.43 17.39 6.68
CA ALA A 389 7.32 17.08 5.79
C ALA A 389 6.31 18.23 5.72
N TYR A 390 5.91 18.78 6.86
CA TYR A 390 4.93 19.88 6.90
C TYR A 390 5.50 21.21 6.40
N GLU A 391 6.78 21.49 6.58
CA GLU A 391 7.45 22.61 5.93
C GLU A 391 7.33 22.49 4.40
N GLY A 392 7.53 21.29 3.86
CA GLY A 392 7.36 21.00 2.44
C GLY A 392 5.91 21.18 1.98
N VAL A 393 4.95 20.68 2.73
CA VAL A 393 3.51 20.89 2.44
C VAL A 393 3.17 22.37 2.33
N ALA A 394 3.73 23.21 3.20
CA ALA A 394 3.47 24.63 3.21
C ALA A 394 3.97 25.37 1.95
N THR A 395 4.90 24.80 1.19
CA THR A 395 5.43 25.39 -0.05
C THR A 395 4.62 25.04 -1.28
N ILE A 396 3.74 24.03 -1.20
CA ILE A 396 2.96 23.52 -2.33
C ILE A 396 1.52 24.01 -2.21
N SER A 397 0.96 24.48 -3.30
CA SER A 397 -0.44 24.88 -3.32
C SER A 397 -1.13 24.56 -4.63
N PHE A 398 -2.40 24.22 -4.52
CA PHE A 398 -3.35 24.14 -5.63
C PHE A 398 -4.77 24.39 -5.08
N PRO A 399 -5.70 24.86 -5.92
CA PRO A 399 -7.05 25.17 -5.46
C PRO A 399 -7.75 23.96 -4.85
N GLY A 400 -8.30 24.13 -3.65
CA GLY A 400 -9.04 23.08 -2.96
C GLY A 400 -8.20 21.98 -2.36
N ALA A 401 -6.90 22.16 -2.25
CA ALA A 401 -5.99 21.18 -1.64
C ALA A 401 -6.44 20.80 -0.21
N GLN A 402 -6.43 19.49 0.06
CA GLN A 402 -6.77 18.94 1.36
C GLN A 402 -5.61 18.11 1.88
N TRP A 403 -5.29 18.24 3.16
CA TRP A 403 -4.35 17.37 3.86
C TRP A 403 -4.66 17.33 5.35
N ARG A 404 -4.20 16.31 6.03
CA ARG A 404 -4.29 16.24 7.50
C ARG A 404 -3.10 16.94 8.13
N ARG A 405 -3.32 17.55 9.27
CA ARG A 405 -2.30 18.25 10.06
C ARG A 405 -1.72 17.41 11.19
N ASP A 406 -2.31 16.25 11.45
CA ASP A 406 -1.99 15.39 12.59
C ASP A 406 -1.23 14.09 12.22
N ILE A 407 -0.71 13.99 11.00
CA ILE A 407 0.07 12.81 10.60
C ILE A 407 1.29 12.65 11.50
N ALA A 408 1.40 11.48 12.14
CA ALA A 408 2.47 11.13 13.08
C ALA A 408 2.55 12.02 14.34
N LEU A 409 1.54 12.81 14.64
CA LEU A 409 1.55 13.77 15.75
C LEU A 409 1.72 13.09 17.10
N ALA A 410 0.92 12.07 17.39
CA ALA A 410 0.99 11.33 18.64
C ALA A 410 2.31 10.57 18.80
N ALA A 411 2.78 9.93 17.73
CA ALA A 411 4.04 9.18 17.71
C ALA A 411 5.27 10.09 17.89
N ALA A 412 5.17 11.35 17.50
CA ALA A 412 6.20 12.36 17.72
C ALA A 412 6.24 12.88 19.17
N GLY A 413 5.28 12.47 20.02
CA GLY A 413 5.18 12.99 21.39
C GLY A 413 4.65 14.42 21.46
N LEU A 414 4.01 14.91 20.40
CA LEU A 414 3.46 16.25 20.29
C LEU A 414 1.98 16.27 20.65
N LYS A 415 1.49 17.42 21.14
CA LYS A 415 0.06 17.63 21.43
C LYS A 415 -0.56 18.48 20.34
N GLU A 416 -1.85 18.25 20.06
CA GLU A 416 -2.60 19.15 19.21
C GLU A 416 -2.54 20.57 19.76
N THR A 417 -2.16 21.53 18.93
CA THR A 417 -2.36 22.96 19.22
C THR A 417 -3.84 23.25 19.03
N ARG A 418 -4.52 23.60 20.13
CA ARG A 418 -5.93 24.03 20.12
C ARG A 418 -6.09 25.35 19.39
#